data_41f70aa9a37ff021acb906dec1725b15
#
_entry.id   41f70aa9a37ff021acb906dec1725b15
#
_cell.length_a   1.000
_cell.length_b   1.000
_cell.length_c   1.000
_cell.angle_alpha   90.00
_cell.angle_beta   90.00
_cell.angle_gamma   90.00
#
_symmetry.space_group_name_H-M   'P 1'
#
loop_
_entity.id
_entity.type
_entity.pdbx_description
1 polymer ?
#
loop_
_entity_poly.entity_id
_entity_poly.type
_entity_poly.pdbx_seq_one_letter_code
_entity_poly.pdbx_strand_id
1 'polypeptide(L)'
;VNFNIIDNEVERDVVTGFPTINSSGVKGALRAFFEENDLSNIDEIFGSENSKVTTSGALKFLSANLLALPIRSISDGDKPYSIHAPETACKDFKQMIKNFQLENISIADIKGGDEKITLDADNSCFEKYGLPVIARNSVGEQTNLWYEEVVPHKSIFYFAVVASTSESENLLESFTDSVREEII
;
A
#
# COMPACT_ATOMS: atom_id res chain seq x y z
N VAL A 1 -15.92 9.07 27.88
CA VAL A 1 -15.77 7.68 27.43
C VAL A 1 -16.02 7.71 25.93
N ASN A 2 -14.97 7.70 25.12
CA ASN A 2 -15.11 7.49 23.68
C ASN A 2 -15.49 6.02 23.49
N PHE A 3 -16.75 5.77 23.20
CA PHE A 3 -17.12 4.49 22.63
C PHE A 3 -16.58 4.47 21.20
N ASN A 4 -15.51 3.73 20.97
CA ASN A 4 -15.04 3.46 19.64
C ASN A 4 -16.10 2.58 18.98
N ILE A 5 -16.87 3.18 18.06
CA ILE A 5 -17.99 2.49 17.37
C ILE A 5 -17.45 1.66 16.20
N ILE A 6 -16.12 1.70 15.94
CA ILE A 6 -15.49 1.00 14.84
C ILE A 6 -15.05 -0.37 15.36
N ASP A 7 -15.59 -1.44 14.78
CA ASP A 7 -15.28 -2.81 15.15
C ASP A 7 -13.97 -3.29 14.51
N ASN A 8 -13.70 -2.86 13.27
CA ASN A 8 -12.50 -3.17 12.53
C ASN A 8 -11.83 -1.89 12.06
N GLU A 9 -10.68 -1.59 12.61
CA GLU A 9 -9.84 -0.45 12.22
C GLU A 9 -8.79 -0.87 11.19
N VAL A 10 -8.39 0.07 10.32
CA VAL A 10 -7.27 -0.09 9.41
C VAL A 10 -5.96 -0.09 10.20
N GLU A 11 -5.04 -0.98 9.84
CA GLU A 11 -3.69 -0.97 10.40
C GLU A 11 -2.98 0.34 10.08
N ARG A 12 -2.33 0.91 11.08
CA ARG A 12 -1.69 2.22 11.00
C ARG A 12 -0.26 2.18 11.49
N ASP A 13 0.58 2.96 10.85
CA ASP A 13 1.89 3.30 11.39
C ASP A 13 1.76 4.04 12.73
N VAL A 14 2.50 3.58 13.73
CA VAL A 14 2.38 4.07 15.12
C VAL A 14 2.83 5.54 15.27
N VAL A 15 3.74 5.99 14.40
CA VAL A 15 4.31 7.34 14.50
C VAL A 15 3.47 8.36 13.75
N THR A 16 3.08 8.02 12.52
CA THR A 16 2.37 8.94 11.63
C THR A 16 0.85 8.84 11.75
N GLY A 17 0.32 7.71 12.24
CA GLY A 17 -1.10 7.40 12.24
C GLY A 17 -1.67 7.12 10.85
N PHE A 18 -0.84 7.08 9.80
CA PHE A 18 -1.28 6.79 8.45
C PHE A 18 -1.50 5.29 8.22
N PRO A 19 -2.42 4.92 7.32
CA PRO A 19 -2.59 3.54 6.91
C PRO A 19 -1.29 2.92 6.43
N THR A 20 -1.05 1.69 6.84
CA THR A 20 0.10 0.89 6.41
C THR A 20 -0.33 -0.53 6.08
N ILE A 21 0.45 -1.21 5.26
CA ILE A 21 0.29 -2.64 4.98
C ILE A 21 1.57 -3.32 5.44
N ASN A 22 1.47 -4.24 6.40
CA ASN A 22 2.65 -4.96 6.89
C ASN A 22 3.40 -5.68 5.74
N SER A 23 4.70 -5.87 5.91
CA SER A 23 5.56 -6.58 4.96
C SER A 23 5.06 -8.00 4.64
N SER A 24 4.49 -8.69 5.63
CA SER A 24 3.87 -10.02 5.42
C SER A 24 2.63 -9.97 4.53
N GLY A 25 1.80 -8.93 4.67
CA GLY A 25 0.64 -8.69 3.83
C GLY A 25 1.03 -8.36 2.40
N VAL A 26 2.02 -7.45 2.21
CA VAL A 26 2.57 -7.13 0.88
C VAL A 26 3.13 -8.36 0.20
N LYS A 27 3.98 -9.12 0.92
CA LYS A 27 4.58 -10.34 0.40
C LYS A 27 3.53 -11.40 0.05
N GLY A 28 2.54 -11.60 0.91
CA GLY A 28 1.46 -12.57 0.70
C GLY A 28 0.60 -12.23 -0.51
N ALA A 29 0.22 -10.96 -0.67
CA ALA A 29 -0.55 -10.48 -1.81
C ALA A 29 0.20 -10.63 -3.14
N LEU A 30 1.50 -10.27 -3.16
CA LEU A 30 2.34 -10.44 -4.35
C LEU A 30 2.58 -11.91 -4.69
N ARG A 31 2.76 -12.76 -3.69
CA ARG A 31 2.86 -14.21 -3.92
C ARG A 31 1.59 -14.76 -4.55
N ALA A 32 0.42 -14.45 -4.00
CA ALA A 32 -0.87 -14.86 -4.56
C ALA A 32 -1.04 -14.37 -6.00
N PHE A 33 -0.66 -13.12 -6.28
CA PHE A 33 -0.67 -12.58 -7.64
C PHE A 33 0.22 -13.38 -8.61
N PHE A 34 1.43 -13.77 -8.18
CA PHE A 34 2.33 -14.61 -8.98
C PHE A 34 1.76 -16.01 -9.23
N GLU A 35 1.13 -16.61 -8.20
CA GLU A 35 0.48 -17.92 -8.31
C GLU A 35 -0.74 -17.89 -9.24
N GLU A 36 -1.57 -16.84 -9.15
CA GLU A 36 -2.78 -16.68 -9.98
C GLU A 36 -2.47 -16.43 -11.47
N ASN A 37 -1.32 -15.84 -11.78
CA ASN A 37 -0.88 -15.55 -13.15
C ASN A 37 0.17 -16.52 -13.68
N ASP A 38 0.39 -17.65 -13.00
CA ASP A 38 1.37 -18.69 -13.39
C ASP A 38 2.79 -18.15 -13.66
N LEU A 39 3.20 -17.13 -12.88
CA LEU A 39 4.51 -16.50 -13.03
C LEU A 39 5.64 -17.40 -12.48
N SER A 40 6.85 -17.18 -12.95
CA SER A 40 8.01 -18.01 -12.61
C SER A 40 8.69 -17.61 -11.31
N ASN A 41 9.57 -18.48 -10.80
CA ASN A 41 10.50 -18.24 -9.67
C ASN A 41 9.83 -17.94 -8.31
N ILE A 42 8.58 -18.38 -8.10
CA ILE A 42 7.81 -18.09 -6.89
C ILE A 42 8.55 -18.52 -5.63
N ASP A 43 9.03 -19.76 -5.58
CA ASP A 43 9.72 -20.30 -4.40
C ASP A 43 11.08 -19.63 -4.14
N GLU A 44 11.76 -19.20 -5.18
CA GLU A 44 13.02 -18.48 -5.05
C GLU A 44 12.80 -17.05 -4.56
N ILE A 45 11.80 -16.36 -5.10
CA ILE A 45 11.44 -14.99 -4.74
C ILE A 45 10.87 -14.92 -3.32
N PHE A 46 9.83 -15.73 -3.05
CA PHE A 46 9.05 -15.63 -1.83
C PHE A 46 9.45 -16.65 -0.75
N GLY A 47 10.23 -17.66 -1.11
CA GLY A 47 10.54 -18.79 -0.24
C GLY A 47 9.49 -19.89 -0.32
N SER A 48 9.83 -21.07 0.15
CA SER A 48 8.93 -22.20 0.17
C SER A 48 8.84 -22.86 1.54
N GLU A 49 7.69 -23.40 1.86
CA GLU A 49 7.45 -24.21 3.03
C GLU A 49 7.03 -25.62 2.57
N ASN A 50 8.00 -26.51 2.54
CA ASN A 50 7.74 -27.94 2.38
C ASN A 50 7.74 -28.60 3.76
N SER A 51 6.93 -29.64 3.95
CA SER A 51 6.70 -30.32 5.23
C SER A 51 7.96 -30.72 6.03
N LYS A 52 9.16 -30.54 5.50
CA LYS A 52 10.43 -30.87 6.13
C LYS A 52 11.49 -29.76 6.12
N VAL A 53 11.38 -28.79 5.21
CA VAL A 53 12.39 -27.71 5.06
C VAL A 53 11.70 -26.42 4.66
N THR A 54 11.92 -25.37 5.45
CA THR A 54 11.51 -24.00 5.09
C THR A 54 12.69 -23.28 4.47
N THR A 55 12.53 -22.78 3.25
CA THR A 55 13.54 -21.96 2.58
C THR A 55 13.13 -20.50 2.56
N SER A 56 14.07 -19.62 2.91
CA SER A 56 13.83 -18.18 2.87
C SER A 56 13.90 -17.68 1.43
N GLY A 57 12.96 -16.81 1.05
CA GLY A 57 13.02 -16.14 -0.26
C GLY A 57 14.21 -15.21 -0.38
N ALA A 58 14.69 -15.04 -1.61
CA ALA A 58 15.82 -14.20 -1.95
C ALA A 58 15.50 -12.70 -1.92
N LEU A 59 14.22 -12.34 -2.08
CA LEU A 59 13.78 -10.95 -2.01
C LEU A 59 13.18 -10.63 -0.65
N LYS A 60 13.45 -9.42 -0.18
CA LYS A 60 12.88 -8.86 1.06
C LYS A 60 11.85 -7.79 0.70
N PHE A 61 10.67 -7.93 1.24
CA PHE A 61 9.55 -7.02 1.04
C PHE A 61 9.42 -6.12 2.27
N LEU A 62 9.41 -4.81 2.06
CA LEU A 62 9.16 -3.86 3.14
C LEU A 62 7.67 -3.56 3.23
N SER A 63 7.24 -3.03 4.38
CA SER A 63 5.86 -2.58 4.57
C SER A 63 5.51 -1.49 3.56
N ALA A 64 4.25 -1.48 3.11
CA ALA A 64 3.76 -0.43 2.25
C ALA A 64 3.18 0.70 3.10
N ASN A 65 3.65 1.92 2.83
CA ASN A 65 3.23 3.14 3.52
C ASN A 65 2.37 4.00 2.60
N LEU A 66 1.42 4.72 3.18
CA LEU A 66 0.59 5.64 2.43
C LEU A 66 1.44 6.76 1.82
N LEU A 67 1.24 7.03 0.52
CA LEU A 67 1.76 8.22 -0.15
C LEU A 67 0.67 9.25 -0.36
N ALA A 68 -0.48 8.84 -0.90
CA ALA A 68 -1.57 9.74 -1.23
C ALA A 68 -2.92 9.04 -1.14
N LEU A 69 -3.98 9.82 -0.91
CA LEU A 69 -5.34 9.31 -0.82
C LEU A 69 -6.33 10.29 -1.47
N PRO A 70 -7.47 9.78 -2.00
CA PRO A 70 -8.51 10.63 -2.53
C PRO A 70 -9.26 11.34 -1.39
N ILE A 71 -9.35 12.66 -1.50
CA ILE A 71 -10.13 13.52 -0.62
C ILE A 71 -11.33 14.06 -1.40
N ARG A 72 -12.50 14.01 -0.80
CA ARG A 72 -13.71 14.56 -1.40
C ARG A 72 -13.55 16.06 -1.66
N SER A 73 -13.72 16.47 -2.91
CA SER A 73 -13.76 17.89 -3.28
C SER A 73 -15.17 18.46 -3.08
N ILE A 74 -15.24 19.62 -2.41
CA ILE A 74 -16.51 20.34 -2.18
C ILE A 74 -16.61 21.54 -3.12
N SER A 75 -15.49 22.01 -3.68
CA SER A 75 -15.38 23.28 -4.39
C SER A 75 -15.11 23.17 -5.89
N ASP A 76 -14.62 22.04 -6.38
CA ASP A 76 -14.34 21.83 -7.80
C ASP A 76 -15.53 21.15 -8.45
N GLY A 77 -16.36 21.95 -9.14
CA GLY A 77 -17.66 21.53 -9.67
C GLY A 77 -17.65 20.35 -10.65
N ASP A 78 -16.48 19.93 -11.16
CA ASP A 78 -16.37 18.89 -12.17
C ASP A 78 -15.85 17.55 -11.63
N LYS A 79 -15.19 17.53 -10.46
CA LYS A 79 -14.60 16.30 -9.90
C LYS A 79 -15.06 16.03 -8.47
N PRO A 80 -15.54 14.80 -8.18
CA PRO A 80 -16.04 14.45 -6.85
C PRO A 80 -14.93 14.32 -5.79
N TYR A 81 -13.66 14.18 -6.20
CA TYR A 81 -12.50 14.05 -5.33
C TYR A 81 -11.22 14.55 -6.03
N SER A 82 -10.18 14.77 -5.25
CA SER A 82 -8.80 14.98 -5.70
C SER A 82 -7.86 14.10 -4.90
N ILE A 83 -6.71 13.72 -5.48
CA ILE A 83 -5.70 12.89 -4.81
C ILE A 83 -4.74 13.81 -4.06
N HIS A 84 -4.62 13.62 -2.76
CA HIS A 84 -3.78 14.42 -1.88
C HIS A 84 -2.69 13.59 -1.22
N ALA A 85 -1.47 14.14 -1.20
CA ALA A 85 -0.33 13.58 -0.50
C ALA A 85 0.00 14.46 0.72
N PRO A 86 -0.21 13.96 1.95
CA PRO A 86 0.14 14.69 3.16
C PRO A 86 1.63 14.99 3.24
N GLU A 87 2.00 16.11 3.86
CA GLU A 87 3.41 16.55 3.95
C GLU A 87 4.32 15.48 4.56
N THR A 88 3.87 14.83 5.65
CA THR A 88 4.65 13.78 6.31
C THR A 88 4.87 12.59 5.37
N ALA A 89 3.84 12.12 4.67
CA ALA A 89 3.97 11.02 3.71
C ALA A 89 4.97 11.37 2.58
N CYS A 90 4.95 12.62 2.11
CA CYS A 90 5.91 13.10 1.13
C CYS A 90 7.35 13.11 1.65
N LYS A 91 7.55 13.50 2.92
CA LYS A 91 8.87 13.51 3.58
C LYS A 91 9.41 12.08 3.74
N ASP A 92 8.57 11.17 4.20
CA ASP A 92 8.94 9.77 4.42
C ASP A 92 9.29 9.08 3.10
N PHE A 93 8.51 9.32 2.05
CA PHE A 93 8.81 8.81 0.71
C PHE A 93 10.16 9.32 0.18
N LYS A 94 10.42 10.64 0.30
CA LYS A 94 11.71 11.22 -0.09
C LYS A 94 12.87 10.66 0.73
N GLN A 95 12.66 10.42 2.03
CA GLN A 95 13.68 9.81 2.88
C GLN A 95 13.96 8.35 2.48
N MET A 96 12.93 7.59 2.11
CA MET A 96 13.10 6.22 1.58
C MET A 96 13.94 6.24 0.30
N ILE A 97 13.61 7.09 -0.68
CA ILE A 97 14.37 7.24 -1.93
C ILE A 97 15.84 7.52 -1.63
N LYS A 98 16.11 8.45 -0.71
CA LYS A 98 17.47 8.80 -0.30
C LYS A 98 18.19 7.62 0.36
N ASN A 99 17.52 6.89 1.25
CA ASN A 99 18.10 5.75 1.97
C ASN A 99 18.49 4.61 1.01
N PHE A 100 17.70 4.37 -0.02
CA PHE A 100 17.98 3.38 -1.05
C PHE A 100 18.82 3.90 -2.21
N GLN A 101 19.26 5.17 -2.15
CA GLN A 101 20.07 5.83 -3.18
C GLN A 101 19.44 5.74 -4.58
N LEU A 102 18.11 5.83 -4.63
CA LEU A 102 17.36 5.79 -5.88
C LEU A 102 17.41 7.17 -6.54
N GLU A 103 17.87 7.21 -7.77
CA GLU A 103 17.96 8.43 -8.56
C GLU A 103 16.72 8.57 -9.47
N ASN A 104 16.38 9.81 -9.80
CA ASN A 104 15.35 10.15 -10.79
C ASN A 104 13.91 9.72 -10.46
N ILE A 105 13.57 9.51 -9.17
CA ILE A 105 12.20 9.27 -8.73
C ILE A 105 11.66 10.51 -8.05
N SER A 106 10.58 11.07 -8.61
CA SER A 106 9.87 12.21 -8.06
C SER A 106 8.40 11.87 -7.82
N ILE A 107 7.80 12.44 -6.76
CA ILE A 107 6.35 12.31 -6.52
C ILE A 107 5.54 12.87 -7.70
N ALA A 108 6.09 13.87 -8.41
CA ALA A 108 5.44 14.44 -9.58
C ALA A 108 5.31 13.45 -10.76
N ASP A 109 6.16 12.42 -10.80
CA ASP A 109 6.14 11.38 -11.83
C ASP A 109 5.14 10.25 -11.47
N ILE A 110 4.69 10.20 -10.22
CA ILE A 110 3.73 9.22 -9.74
C ILE A 110 2.32 9.70 -10.12
N LYS A 111 1.60 8.87 -10.83
CA LYS A 111 0.23 9.16 -11.23
C LYS A 111 -0.75 8.28 -10.46
N GLY A 112 -1.81 8.89 -9.99
CA GLY A 112 -2.98 8.18 -9.48
C GLY A 112 -3.98 7.88 -10.62
N GLY A 113 -3.59 7.09 -11.60
CA GLY A 113 -4.29 6.98 -12.87
C GLY A 113 -4.11 8.27 -13.70
N ASP A 114 -5.21 8.87 -14.18
CA ASP A 114 -5.19 10.15 -14.91
C ASP A 114 -5.15 11.38 -13.99
N GLU A 115 -5.18 11.19 -12.67
CA GLU A 115 -5.23 12.25 -11.69
C GLU A 115 -3.83 12.69 -11.24
N LYS A 116 -3.64 14.01 -11.14
CA LYS A 116 -2.42 14.58 -10.52
C LYS A 116 -2.53 14.49 -9.01
N ILE A 117 -1.40 14.18 -8.37
CA ILE A 117 -1.29 14.23 -6.92
C ILE A 117 -1.09 15.68 -6.49
N THR A 118 -1.95 16.17 -5.61
CA THR A 118 -1.80 17.45 -4.93
C THR A 118 -0.91 17.26 -3.72
N LEU A 119 0.19 17.99 -3.64
CA LEU A 119 1.07 17.98 -2.47
C LEU A 119 0.52 18.94 -1.43
N ASP A 120 0.15 18.45 -0.27
CA ASP A 120 -0.32 19.27 0.83
C ASP A 120 0.87 19.94 1.55
N ALA A 121 0.64 21.14 2.06
CA ALA A 121 1.64 21.87 2.84
C ALA A 121 1.79 21.34 4.27
N ASP A 122 0.81 20.53 4.70
CA ASP A 122 0.73 19.91 6.04
C ASP A 122 -0.07 18.60 5.96
N ASN A 123 -0.51 18.08 7.10
CA ASN A 123 -1.33 16.87 7.19
C ASN A 123 -2.83 17.17 7.39
N SER A 124 -3.24 18.43 7.29
CA SER A 124 -4.59 18.87 7.66
C SER A 124 -5.71 18.18 6.88
N CYS A 125 -5.48 17.84 5.61
CA CYS A 125 -6.44 17.10 4.82
C CYS A 125 -6.73 15.72 5.42
N PHE A 126 -5.69 14.97 5.80
CA PHE A 126 -5.85 13.67 6.41
C PHE A 126 -6.47 13.76 7.80
N GLU A 127 -6.00 14.68 8.63
CA GLU A 127 -6.52 14.92 9.98
C GLU A 127 -7.99 15.31 9.98
N LYS A 128 -8.41 16.14 9.01
CA LYS A 128 -9.79 16.63 8.91
C LYS A 128 -10.77 15.57 8.42
N TYR A 129 -10.38 14.76 7.44
CA TYR A 129 -11.31 13.84 6.79
C TYR A 129 -11.18 12.40 7.30
N GLY A 130 -9.99 12.01 7.76
CA GLY A 130 -9.71 10.65 8.24
C GLY A 130 -9.95 9.58 7.16
N LEU A 131 -10.18 8.37 7.60
CA LEU A 131 -10.62 7.28 6.74
C LEU A 131 -12.13 7.08 6.82
N PRO A 132 -12.80 6.72 5.71
CA PRO A 132 -14.23 6.46 5.74
C PRO A 132 -14.54 5.19 6.54
N VAL A 133 -15.67 5.26 7.26
CA VAL A 133 -16.22 4.12 8.00
C VAL A 133 -17.48 3.67 7.29
N ILE A 134 -17.57 2.38 6.99
CA ILE A 134 -18.73 1.77 6.36
C ILE A 134 -19.42 0.81 7.32
N ALA A 135 -20.75 0.84 7.31
CA ALA A 135 -21.57 -0.13 8.02
C ALA A 135 -21.74 -1.38 7.14
N ARG A 136 -21.50 -2.55 7.70
CA ARG A 136 -21.77 -3.83 7.06
C ARG A 136 -22.76 -4.63 7.88
N ASN A 137 -23.57 -5.40 7.20
CA ASN A 137 -24.49 -6.33 7.84
C ASN A 137 -24.39 -7.72 7.18
N SER A 138 -24.56 -8.76 7.98
CA SER A 138 -24.83 -10.09 7.48
C SER A 138 -26.34 -10.36 7.55
N VAL A 139 -26.87 -10.91 6.46
CA VAL A 139 -28.27 -11.36 6.39
C VAL A 139 -28.28 -12.88 6.55
N GLY A 140 -28.74 -13.36 7.70
CA GLY A 140 -28.83 -14.77 8.05
C GLY A 140 -29.74 -14.97 9.27
N GLU A 141 -29.68 -16.14 9.92
CA GLU A 141 -30.46 -16.42 11.13
C GLU A 141 -30.16 -15.47 12.30
N GLN A 142 -28.95 -14.87 12.28
CA GLN A 142 -28.57 -13.77 13.16
C GLN A 142 -28.10 -12.60 12.31
N THR A 143 -28.78 -11.49 12.41
CA THR A 143 -28.40 -10.24 11.76
C THR A 143 -27.36 -9.52 12.62
N ASN A 144 -26.11 -9.46 12.15
CA ASN A 144 -25.05 -8.69 12.79
C ASN A 144 -24.79 -7.42 12.01
N LEU A 145 -24.64 -6.31 12.70
CA LEU A 145 -24.19 -5.03 12.17
C LEU A 145 -22.83 -4.73 12.76
N TRP A 146 -21.85 -4.39 11.91
CA TRP A 146 -20.54 -3.94 12.35
C TRP A 146 -20.04 -2.78 11.48
N TYR A 147 -19.12 -2.04 12.02
CA TYR A 147 -18.52 -0.87 11.36
C TYR A 147 -17.05 -1.15 11.05
N GLU A 148 -16.67 -0.93 9.80
CA GLU A 148 -15.31 -1.11 9.32
C GLU A 148 -14.76 0.22 8.81
N GLU A 149 -13.57 0.57 9.27
CA GLU A 149 -12.77 1.62 8.64
C GLU A 149 -12.16 1.05 7.36
N VAL A 150 -12.15 1.83 6.30
CA VAL A 150 -11.64 1.37 5.00
C VAL A 150 -10.70 2.39 4.38
N VAL A 151 -9.69 1.90 3.67
CA VAL A 151 -8.85 2.73 2.83
C VAL A 151 -9.62 3.05 1.54
N PRO A 152 -9.77 4.33 1.17
CA PRO A 152 -10.46 4.70 -0.05
C PRO A 152 -9.84 4.07 -1.28
N HIS A 153 -10.68 3.66 -2.22
CA HIS A 153 -10.22 3.24 -3.55
C HIS A 153 -9.39 4.37 -4.19
N LYS A 154 -8.34 4.04 -4.92
CA LYS A 154 -7.34 4.96 -5.51
C LYS A 154 -6.35 5.59 -4.51
N SER A 155 -6.31 5.13 -3.27
CA SER A 155 -5.19 5.45 -2.38
C SER A 155 -3.90 4.86 -2.94
N ILE A 156 -2.81 5.61 -2.82
CA ILE A 156 -1.50 5.24 -3.35
C ILE A 156 -0.60 4.87 -2.18
N PHE A 157 -0.06 3.67 -2.24
CA PHE A 157 0.95 3.17 -1.31
C PHE A 157 2.26 2.97 -2.03
N TYR A 158 3.36 3.11 -1.30
CA TYR A 158 4.69 2.78 -1.78
C TYR A 158 5.34 1.76 -0.84
N PHE A 159 6.12 0.88 -1.41
CA PHE A 159 6.95 -0.07 -0.68
C PHE A 159 8.25 -0.30 -1.43
N ALA A 160 9.21 -0.95 -0.79
CA ALA A 160 10.44 -1.35 -1.44
C ALA A 160 10.62 -2.86 -1.41
N VAL A 161 11.20 -3.37 -2.50
CA VAL A 161 11.68 -4.76 -2.60
C VAL A 161 13.19 -4.71 -2.73
N VAL A 162 13.88 -5.52 -1.95
CA VAL A 162 15.34 -5.50 -1.86
C VAL A 162 15.89 -6.90 -2.11
N ALA A 163 16.87 -7.03 -3.00
CA ALA A 163 17.63 -8.24 -3.17
C ALA A 163 18.47 -8.50 -1.91
N SER A 164 18.45 -9.72 -1.40
CA SER A 164 19.19 -10.10 -0.19
C SER A 164 20.70 -10.22 -0.42
N THR A 165 21.11 -10.52 -1.65
CA THR A 165 22.48 -10.69 -2.09
C THR A 165 22.65 -10.19 -3.52
N SER A 166 23.90 -9.94 -3.96
CA SER A 166 24.16 -9.57 -5.35
C SER A 166 23.70 -10.64 -6.36
N GLU A 167 23.70 -11.91 -5.95
CA GLU A 167 23.20 -13.01 -6.78
C GLU A 167 21.69 -12.94 -7.02
N SER A 168 20.96 -12.27 -6.13
CA SER A 168 19.50 -12.09 -6.22
C SER A 168 19.08 -10.87 -7.04
N GLU A 169 20.01 -10.09 -7.59
CA GLU A 169 19.70 -8.90 -8.40
C GLU A 169 18.93 -9.28 -9.68
N ASN A 170 19.32 -10.37 -10.34
CA ASN A 170 18.61 -10.87 -11.52
C ASN A 170 17.16 -11.30 -11.21
N LEU A 171 16.92 -11.81 -9.98
CA LEU A 171 15.57 -12.15 -9.52
C LEU A 171 14.74 -10.90 -9.27
N LEU A 172 15.36 -9.83 -8.78
CA LEU A 172 14.70 -8.55 -8.59
C LEU A 172 14.30 -7.90 -9.92
N GLU A 173 15.15 -7.99 -10.94
CA GLU A 173 14.83 -7.55 -12.29
C GLU A 173 13.66 -8.36 -12.88
N SER A 174 13.74 -9.70 -12.83
CA SER A 174 12.67 -10.59 -13.29
C SER A 174 11.35 -10.34 -12.56
N PHE A 175 11.39 -10.15 -11.24
CA PHE A 175 10.21 -9.78 -10.44
C PHE A 175 9.60 -8.46 -10.91
N THR A 176 10.44 -7.45 -11.13
CA THR A 176 9.99 -6.12 -11.55
C THR A 176 9.34 -6.15 -12.93
N ASP A 177 9.93 -6.88 -13.87
CA ASP A 177 9.39 -7.02 -15.21
C ASP A 177 8.06 -7.76 -15.20
N SER A 178 7.95 -8.88 -14.48
CA SER A 178 6.69 -9.62 -14.32
C SER A 178 5.56 -8.75 -13.76
N VAL A 179 5.85 -7.93 -12.72
CA VAL A 179 4.87 -7.02 -12.13
C VAL A 179 4.45 -5.93 -13.10
N ARG A 180 5.38 -5.43 -13.94
CA ARG A 180 5.07 -4.38 -14.94
C ARG A 180 4.20 -4.89 -16.08
N GLU A 181 4.49 -6.08 -16.59
CA GLU A 181 3.78 -6.66 -17.74
C GLU A 181 2.31 -6.97 -17.42
N GLU A 182 2.00 -7.37 -16.18
CA GLU A 182 0.65 -7.78 -15.80
C GLU A 182 -0.23 -6.64 -15.23
N ILE A 183 0.37 -5.50 -14.82
CA ILE A 183 -0.39 -4.40 -14.19
C ILE A 183 -0.68 -3.24 -15.18
N ILE A 184 -0.03 -3.20 -16.33
CA ILE A 184 -0.21 -2.16 -17.37
C ILE A 184 -1.14 -2.68 -18.48
#